data_5250a056acfd48c5da2ff2edacee70da
#
_entry.id   5250a056acfd48c5da2ff2edacee70da
#
_cell.length_a   1.000
_cell.length_b   1.000
_cell.length_c   1.000
_cell.angle_alpha   90.00
_cell.angle_beta   90.00
_cell.angle_gamma   90.00
#
_symmetry.space_group_name_H-M   'P 1'
#
loop_
_entity.id
_entity.type
_entity.pdbx_description
1 polymer ?
#
loop_
_entity_poly.entity_id
_entity_poly.type
_entity_poly.pdbx_seq_one_letter_code
_entity_poly.pdbx_strand_id
1 'polypeptide(L)'
;MKIYSLDERYINYLQKFDSRVCISKLDQAFGRKYVGAVFNVNEIEYFAPLSSKIKKKHFTDVCLYDEKTKTYIGSVKLNNMIPLPTKHKQLLKTIDFNALKLSKELADRQYGTLLEKQYIKLNDVSIKYQILSKAQKFYRSYSFNPKLKLLCCDFKMLEQKAKEFSLSKDKKTEKTIEQEEELVR
;
A
#
# COMPACT_ATOMS: atom_id res chain seq x y z
N MET A 1 8.15 10.41 -5.74
CA MET A 1 7.11 9.39 -5.43
C MET A 1 6.02 10.06 -4.59
N LYS A 2 4.78 9.55 -4.65
CA LYS A 2 3.66 10.07 -3.85
C LYS A 2 3.19 9.01 -2.84
N ILE A 3 2.49 9.46 -1.81
CA ILE A 3 1.85 8.59 -0.82
C ILE A 3 0.35 8.62 -1.07
N TYR A 4 -0.29 7.44 -1.05
CA TYR A 4 -1.69 7.26 -1.37
C TYR A 4 -2.41 6.44 -0.29
N SER A 5 -3.72 6.65 -0.17
CA SER A 5 -4.66 5.63 0.28
C SER A 5 -5.21 4.92 -0.95
N LEU A 6 -5.38 3.61 -0.86
CA LEU A 6 -6.15 2.84 -1.83
C LEU A 6 -7.52 2.51 -1.27
N ASP A 7 -8.50 2.33 -2.16
CA ASP A 7 -9.84 1.87 -1.79
C ASP A 7 -9.74 0.52 -1.06
N GLU A 8 -10.32 0.43 0.14
CA GLU A 8 -10.22 -0.76 0.97
C GLU A 8 -10.92 -1.97 0.37
N ARG A 9 -11.99 -1.76 -0.43
CA ARG A 9 -12.68 -2.84 -1.15
C ARG A 9 -11.72 -3.53 -2.11
N TYR A 10 -10.88 -2.75 -2.82
CA TYR A 10 -9.87 -3.31 -3.72
C TYR A 10 -8.79 -4.09 -2.96
N ILE A 11 -8.29 -3.54 -1.86
CA ILE A 11 -7.27 -4.20 -1.04
C ILE A 11 -7.81 -5.51 -0.45
N ASN A 12 -9.03 -5.47 0.10
CA ASN A 12 -9.69 -6.64 0.68
C ASN A 12 -10.00 -7.70 -0.38
N TYR A 13 -10.38 -7.27 -1.61
CA TYR A 13 -10.56 -8.18 -2.73
C TYR A 13 -9.26 -8.92 -3.06
N LEU A 14 -8.13 -8.23 -3.20
CA LEU A 14 -6.85 -8.85 -3.49
C LEU A 14 -6.41 -9.78 -2.35
N GLN A 15 -6.68 -9.42 -1.10
CA GLN A 15 -6.32 -10.24 0.07
C GLN A 15 -7.02 -11.59 0.10
N LYS A 16 -8.21 -11.72 -0.48
CA LYS A 16 -8.91 -13.01 -0.62
C LYS A 16 -8.08 -14.05 -1.39
N PHE A 17 -7.20 -13.60 -2.29
CA PHE A 17 -6.36 -14.46 -3.11
C PHE A 17 -4.93 -14.60 -2.57
N ASP A 18 -4.43 -13.61 -1.83
CA ASP A 18 -3.11 -13.69 -1.20
C ASP A 18 -3.12 -13.00 0.16
N SER A 19 -3.06 -13.78 1.23
CA SER A 19 -3.08 -13.30 2.61
C SER A 19 -1.90 -12.38 2.98
N ARG A 20 -0.85 -12.33 2.14
CA ARG A 20 0.30 -11.42 2.31
C ARG A 20 -0.02 -9.99 1.86
N VAL A 21 -1.14 -9.75 1.18
CA VAL A 21 -1.63 -8.39 0.89
C VAL A 21 -1.93 -7.68 2.22
N CYS A 22 -1.30 -6.52 2.43
CA CYS A 22 -1.43 -5.78 3.67
C CYS A 22 -2.75 -5.00 3.72
N ILE A 23 -3.67 -5.41 4.58
CA ILE A 23 -4.90 -4.66 4.88
C ILE A 23 -4.69 -3.67 6.03
N SER A 24 -5.61 -2.71 6.17
CA SER A 24 -5.76 -1.93 7.38
C SER A 24 -6.31 -2.83 8.49
N LYS A 25 -5.76 -2.71 9.70
CA LYS A 25 -6.39 -3.33 10.85
C LYS A 25 -7.50 -2.42 11.36
N LEU A 26 -8.55 -2.98 11.95
CA LEU A 26 -9.69 -2.25 12.52
C LEU A 26 -9.28 -1.17 13.53
N ASP A 27 -8.15 -1.35 14.20
CA ASP A 27 -7.57 -0.43 15.20
C ASP A 27 -6.70 0.69 14.59
N GLN A 28 -6.59 0.78 13.26
CA GLN A 28 -5.76 1.77 12.58
C GLN A 28 -6.60 2.95 12.08
N ALA A 29 -6.71 4.00 12.89
CA ALA A 29 -7.46 5.22 12.58
C ALA A 29 -7.16 5.82 11.19
N PHE A 30 -5.95 5.64 10.67
CA PHE A 30 -5.53 6.26 9.41
C PHE A 30 -5.48 5.33 8.21
N GLY A 31 -5.85 4.05 8.35
CA GLY A 31 -5.78 3.06 7.29
C GLY A 31 -4.35 2.85 6.71
N ARG A 32 -4.21 1.88 5.81
CA ARG A 32 -2.93 1.58 5.18
C ARG A 32 -2.55 2.62 4.13
N LYS A 33 -1.30 3.11 4.17
CA LYS A 33 -0.75 3.98 3.13
C LYS A 33 0.16 3.19 2.20
N TYR A 34 0.20 3.64 0.95
CA TYR A 34 0.99 3.04 -0.11
C TYR A 34 1.86 4.07 -0.80
N VAL A 35 3.03 3.65 -1.23
CA VAL A 35 3.97 4.44 -2.03
C VAL A 35 3.87 4.00 -3.49
N GLY A 36 3.73 4.92 -4.40
CA GLY A 36 3.62 4.55 -5.82
C GLY A 36 3.95 5.66 -6.82
N ALA A 37 4.03 5.27 -8.07
CA ALA A 37 4.26 3.90 -8.51
C ALA A 37 5.72 3.51 -8.30
N VAL A 38 5.97 2.29 -7.78
CA VAL A 38 7.35 1.82 -7.57
C VAL A 38 7.95 1.21 -8.85
N PHE A 39 7.13 0.75 -9.77
CA PHE A 39 7.45 0.45 -11.17
C PHE A 39 6.18 0.16 -11.96
N ASN A 40 6.29 0.05 -13.29
CA ASN A 40 5.17 -0.23 -14.21
C ASN A 40 5.52 -1.43 -15.08
N VAL A 41 4.51 -2.23 -15.41
CA VAL A 41 4.59 -3.34 -16.38
C VAL A 41 3.23 -3.55 -17.04
N ASN A 42 3.16 -3.57 -18.38
CA ASN A 42 1.93 -3.87 -19.13
C ASN A 42 0.68 -3.13 -18.61
N GLU A 43 0.71 -1.81 -18.53
CA GLU A 43 -0.37 -0.94 -18.04
C GLU A 43 -0.80 -1.21 -16.57
N ILE A 44 0.04 -1.88 -15.80
CA ILE A 44 -0.14 -2.09 -14.39
C ILE A 44 0.92 -1.31 -13.63
N GLU A 45 0.50 -0.46 -12.71
CA GLU A 45 1.36 0.24 -11.77
C GLU A 45 1.42 -0.53 -10.45
N TYR A 46 2.61 -0.62 -9.85
CA TYR A 46 2.79 -1.28 -8.56
C TYR A 46 2.91 -0.29 -7.42
N PHE A 47 2.22 -0.61 -6.32
CA PHE A 47 2.17 0.20 -5.10
C PHE A 47 2.66 -0.63 -3.92
N ALA A 48 3.58 -0.07 -3.13
CA ALA A 48 4.16 -0.76 -1.98
C ALA A 48 3.62 -0.20 -0.67
N PRO A 49 3.22 -1.04 0.30
CA PRO A 49 2.77 -0.58 1.61
C PRO A 49 3.85 0.21 2.35
N LEU A 50 3.46 1.32 2.97
CA LEU A 50 4.27 2.12 3.86
C LEU A 50 3.95 1.75 5.31
N SER A 51 4.97 1.48 6.11
CA SER A 51 4.83 1.11 7.53
C SER A 51 5.65 2.03 8.41
N SER A 52 5.05 2.59 9.45
CA SER A 52 5.74 3.34 10.51
C SER A 52 6.16 2.47 11.70
N LYS A 53 5.68 1.22 11.78
CA LYS A 53 6.01 0.33 12.90
C LYS A 53 7.48 -0.06 12.88
N ILE A 54 8.16 0.14 14.00
CA ILE A 54 9.53 -0.35 14.21
C ILE A 54 9.47 -1.88 14.29
N LYS A 55 10.06 -2.54 13.30
CA LYS A 55 10.25 -3.99 13.27
C LYS A 55 11.71 -4.28 12.94
N LYS A 56 12.17 -5.51 13.20
CA LYS A 56 13.49 -5.96 12.71
C LYS A 56 13.60 -5.67 11.21
N LYS A 57 14.73 -5.08 10.82
CA LYS A 57 15.02 -4.81 9.38
C LYS A 57 14.86 -6.11 8.59
N HIS A 58 14.00 -6.07 7.59
CA HIS A 58 13.84 -7.17 6.66
C HIS A 58 14.54 -6.82 5.35
N PHE A 59 15.23 -7.78 4.74
CA PHE A 59 15.99 -7.52 3.51
C PHE A 59 15.10 -7.06 2.34
N THR A 60 13.79 -7.32 2.38
CA THR A 60 12.83 -6.85 1.38
C THR A 60 12.42 -5.39 1.57
N ASP A 61 12.69 -4.81 2.72
CA ASP A 61 12.28 -3.45 3.06
C ASP A 61 13.28 -2.40 2.56
N VAL A 62 12.78 -1.20 2.30
CA VAL A 62 13.60 0.02 2.24
C VAL A 62 13.24 0.87 3.45
N CYS A 63 14.17 0.95 4.41
CA CYS A 63 13.98 1.72 5.63
C CYS A 63 14.20 3.21 5.39
N LEU A 64 13.35 4.03 5.99
CA LEU A 64 13.40 5.47 5.95
C LEU A 64 13.86 6.01 7.30
N TYR A 65 14.81 6.94 7.29
CA TYR A 65 15.35 7.61 8.47
C TYR A 65 15.25 9.12 8.29
N ASP A 66 14.86 9.81 9.35
CA ASP A 66 14.89 11.27 9.40
C ASP A 66 16.36 11.75 9.24
N GLU A 67 16.58 12.75 8.41
CA GLU A 67 17.94 13.20 8.10
C GLU A 67 18.63 13.88 9.28
N LYS A 68 17.86 14.61 10.07
CA LYS A 68 18.38 15.40 11.19
C LYS A 68 18.61 14.53 12.42
N THR A 69 17.59 13.78 12.80
CA THR A 69 17.62 12.99 14.06
C THR A 69 18.16 11.59 13.90
N LYS A 70 18.34 11.11 12.65
CA LYS A 70 18.73 9.73 12.32
C LYS A 70 17.76 8.67 12.87
N THR A 71 16.61 9.08 13.36
CA THR A 71 15.57 8.17 13.87
C THR A 71 14.84 7.48 12.72
N TYR A 72 14.40 6.25 12.99
CA TYR A 72 13.57 5.49 12.05
C TYR A 72 12.19 6.14 11.94
N ILE A 73 11.76 6.46 10.73
CA ILE A 73 10.45 7.05 10.44
C ILE A 73 9.53 6.14 9.63
N GLY A 74 10.03 5.01 9.13
CA GLY A 74 9.20 4.06 8.40
C GLY A 74 9.97 3.15 7.48
N SER A 75 9.24 2.27 6.78
CA SER A 75 9.80 1.43 5.71
C SER A 75 8.79 1.18 4.60
N VAL A 76 9.27 1.04 3.38
CA VAL A 76 8.54 0.61 2.20
C VAL A 76 8.66 -0.90 2.08
N LYS A 77 7.52 -1.62 2.08
CA LYS A 77 7.42 -3.07 2.08
C LYS A 77 7.33 -3.63 0.66
N LEU A 78 8.47 -3.89 0.03
CA LEU A 78 8.50 -4.29 -1.37
C LEU A 78 8.04 -5.74 -1.63
N ASN A 79 8.10 -6.59 -0.63
CA ASN A 79 7.56 -7.96 -0.72
C ASN A 79 6.02 -8.01 -0.74
N ASN A 80 5.36 -6.96 -0.25
CA ASN A 80 3.91 -6.86 -0.19
C ASN A 80 3.34 -5.85 -1.19
N MET A 81 4.11 -5.48 -2.22
CA MET A 81 3.60 -4.58 -3.24
C MET A 81 2.47 -5.22 -4.03
N ILE A 82 1.49 -4.40 -4.40
CA ILE A 82 0.27 -4.83 -5.09
C ILE A 82 0.15 -4.13 -6.44
N PRO A 83 -0.39 -4.83 -7.46
CA PRO A 83 -0.66 -4.25 -8.77
C PRO A 83 -1.91 -3.37 -8.75
N LEU A 84 -1.94 -2.32 -9.56
CA LEU A 84 -3.12 -1.53 -9.86
C LEU A 84 -3.17 -1.26 -11.36
N PRO A 85 -4.11 -1.84 -12.12
CA PRO A 85 -4.32 -1.50 -13.53
C PRO A 85 -4.62 -0.01 -13.72
N THR A 86 -4.11 0.56 -14.80
CA THR A 86 -4.25 2.00 -15.10
C THR A 86 -5.72 2.44 -15.18
N LYS A 87 -6.61 1.55 -15.63
CA LYS A 87 -8.06 1.77 -15.65
C LYS A 87 -8.70 1.95 -14.26
N HIS A 88 -8.00 1.60 -13.20
CA HIS A 88 -8.48 1.68 -11.81
C HIS A 88 -7.81 2.80 -10.99
N LYS A 89 -7.19 3.79 -11.64
CA LYS A 89 -6.54 4.92 -10.95
C LYS A 89 -7.47 5.73 -10.03
N GLN A 90 -8.77 5.71 -10.28
CA GLN A 90 -9.77 6.34 -9.40
C GLN A 90 -9.82 5.74 -7.98
N LEU A 91 -9.26 4.53 -7.78
CA LEU A 91 -9.15 3.91 -6.46
C LEU A 91 -8.03 4.53 -5.59
N LEU A 92 -7.17 5.36 -6.20
CA LEU A 92 -6.11 6.07 -5.49
C LEU A 92 -6.62 7.41 -4.98
N LYS A 93 -6.37 7.69 -3.70
CA LYS A 93 -6.56 9.01 -3.10
C LYS A 93 -5.21 9.53 -2.61
N THR A 94 -4.80 10.70 -3.07
CA THR A 94 -3.61 11.38 -2.54
C THR A 94 -3.87 11.83 -1.10
N ILE A 95 -2.82 11.82 -0.28
CA ILE A 95 -2.91 12.26 1.11
C ILE A 95 -2.55 13.73 1.19
N ASP A 96 -3.45 14.52 1.75
CA ASP A 96 -3.16 15.90 2.15
C ASP A 96 -2.63 15.91 3.59
N PHE A 97 -1.33 15.79 3.73
CA PHE A 97 -0.69 15.85 5.05
C PHE A 97 -0.65 17.27 5.63
N ASN A 98 -0.87 18.33 4.83
CA ASN A 98 -1.02 19.68 5.36
C ASN A 98 -2.36 19.84 6.08
N ALA A 99 -3.45 19.33 5.51
CA ALA A 99 -4.74 19.30 6.20
C ALA A 99 -4.65 18.52 7.51
N LEU A 100 -3.95 17.37 7.53
CA LEU A 100 -3.73 16.61 8.77
C LEU A 100 -2.96 17.44 9.82
N LYS A 101 -1.92 18.18 9.43
CA LYS A 101 -1.14 19.02 10.36
C LYS A 101 -1.95 20.18 10.96
N LEU A 102 -2.99 20.62 10.28
CA LEU A 102 -3.90 21.67 10.74
C LEU A 102 -5.11 21.14 11.55
N SER A 103 -5.23 19.84 11.71
CA SER A 103 -6.30 19.20 12.49
C SER A 103 -6.29 19.66 13.96
N LYS A 104 -7.46 19.70 14.58
CA LYS A 104 -7.60 19.94 16.04
C LYS A 104 -7.03 18.77 16.85
N GLU A 105 -7.07 17.57 16.31
CA GLU A 105 -6.60 16.36 16.98
C GLU A 105 -5.07 16.24 16.95
N LEU A 106 -4.48 16.01 18.11
CA LEU A 106 -3.01 15.87 18.24
C LEU A 106 -2.47 14.67 17.43
N ALA A 107 -3.20 13.57 17.42
CA ALA A 107 -2.82 12.37 16.69
C ALA A 107 -2.73 12.62 15.17
N ASP A 108 -3.68 13.37 14.60
CA ASP A 108 -3.67 13.76 13.20
C ASP A 108 -2.46 14.62 12.87
N ARG A 109 -2.17 15.63 13.71
CA ARG A 109 -1.01 16.52 13.49
C ARG A 109 0.32 15.76 13.54
N GLN A 110 0.47 14.85 14.49
CA GLN A 110 1.65 14.00 14.60
C GLN A 110 1.78 13.08 13.38
N TYR A 111 0.67 12.50 12.95
CA TYR A 111 0.64 11.63 11.77
C TYR A 111 0.92 12.40 10.48
N GLY A 112 0.34 13.58 10.30
CA GLY A 112 0.61 14.46 9.15
C GLY A 112 2.08 14.85 9.07
N THR A 113 2.70 15.19 10.21
CA THR A 113 4.13 15.49 10.32
C THR A 113 5.00 14.28 9.95
N LEU A 114 4.62 13.09 10.40
CA LEU A 114 5.33 11.85 10.06
C LEU A 114 5.26 11.57 8.55
N LEU A 115 4.06 11.69 7.95
CA LEU A 115 3.87 11.47 6.51
C LEU A 115 4.67 12.47 5.67
N GLU A 116 4.76 13.72 6.09
CA GLU A 116 5.58 14.73 5.41
C GLU A 116 7.07 14.36 5.43
N LYS A 117 7.60 13.97 6.59
CA LYS A 117 8.99 13.48 6.72
C LYS A 117 9.25 12.26 5.83
N GLN A 118 8.31 11.31 5.82
CA GLN A 118 8.38 10.15 4.95
C GLN A 118 8.35 10.55 3.47
N TYR A 119 7.47 11.49 3.08
CA TYR A 119 7.37 12.00 1.71
C TYR A 119 8.67 12.66 1.24
N ILE A 120 9.27 13.52 2.07
CA ILE A 120 10.57 14.15 1.77
C ILE A 120 11.61 13.05 1.55
N LYS A 121 11.70 12.08 2.44
CA LYS A 121 12.69 11.00 2.35
C LYS A 121 12.47 10.07 1.16
N LEU A 122 11.22 9.78 0.79
CA LEU A 122 10.88 9.00 -0.41
C LEU A 122 11.29 9.70 -1.72
N ASN A 123 11.46 11.02 -1.71
CA ASN A 123 11.89 11.81 -2.86
C ASN A 123 13.40 12.14 -2.86
N ASP A 124 14.14 11.70 -1.84
CA ASP A 124 15.61 11.64 -1.89
C ASP A 124 16.03 10.75 -3.06
N VAL A 125 16.98 11.23 -3.88
CA VAL A 125 17.39 10.56 -5.13
C VAL A 125 17.86 9.13 -4.87
N SER A 126 18.68 8.91 -3.82
CA SER A 126 19.25 7.61 -3.49
C SER A 126 18.18 6.63 -3.02
N ILE A 127 17.26 7.07 -2.16
CA ILE A 127 16.15 6.26 -1.65
C ILE A 127 15.17 5.91 -2.76
N LYS A 128 14.81 6.89 -3.59
CA LYS A 128 13.94 6.66 -4.75
C LYS A 128 14.54 5.63 -5.69
N TYR A 129 15.82 5.76 -6.04
CA TYR A 129 16.52 4.79 -6.88
C TYR A 129 16.54 3.39 -6.24
N GLN A 130 16.83 3.32 -4.93
CA GLN A 130 16.83 2.06 -4.19
C GLN A 130 15.47 1.36 -4.21
N ILE A 131 14.37 2.12 -4.04
CA ILE A 131 13.01 1.57 -4.09
C ILE A 131 12.73 1.02 -5.50
N LEU A 132 12.95 1.82 -6.55
CA LEU A 132 12.63 1.45 -7.93
C LEU A 132 13.43 0.21 -8.37
N SER A 133 14.75 0.22 -8.18
CA SER A 133 15.63 -0.87 -8.60
C SER A 133 15.34 -2.17 -7.85
N LYS A 134 15.09 -2.08 -6.54
CA LYS A 134 14.80 -3.24 -5.70
C LYS A 134 13.42 -3.82 -6.00
N ALA A 135 12.41 -2.98 -6.24
CA ALA A 135 11.07 -3.42 -6.62
C ALA A 135 11.10 -4.21 -7.95
N GLN A 136 11.77 -3.67 -8.97
CA GLN A 136 11.95 -4.36 -10.26
C GLN A 136 12.70 -5.69 -10.11
N LYS A 137 13.78 -5.70 -9.31
CA LYS A 137 14.53 -6.92 -9.03
C LYS A 137 13.65 -7.99 -8.40
N PHE A 138 12.85 -7.65 -7.40
CA PHE A 138 11.94 -8.59 -6.76
C PHE A 138 10.88 -9.12 -7.71
N TYR A 139 10.25 -8.24 -8.49
CA TYR A 139 9.27 -8.64 -9.49
C TYR A 139 9.83 -9.61 -10.51
N ARG A 140 11.06 -9.37 -11.02
CA ARG A 140 11.70 -10.24 -12.02
C ARG A 140 12.13 -11.58 -11.47
N SER A 141 12.55 -11.64 -10.20
CA SER A 141 13.20 -12.83 -9.64
C SER A 141 12.32 -13.64 -8.67
N TYR A 142 11.11 -13.15 -8.27
CA TYR A 142 10.32 -13.86 -7.26
C TYR A 142 9.88 -15.26 -7.72
N SER A 143 9.60 -15.45 -9.01
CA SER A 143 9.09 -16.73 -9.55
C SER A 143 10.11 -17.86 -9.55
N PHE A 144 11.40 -17.54 -9.68
CA PHE A 144 12.51 -18.54 -9.70
C PHE A 144 13.40 -18.49 -8.46
N ASN A 145 13.14 -17.60 -7.54
CA ASN A 145 13.83 -17.55 -6.25
C ASN A 145 12.90 -18.08 -5.14
N PRO A 146 13.14 -19.32 -4.65
CA PRO A 146 12.24 -19.94 -3.66
C PRO A 146 12.04 -19.08 -2.40
N LYS A 147 13.10 -18.41 -1.93
CA LYS A 147 13.02 -17.53 -0.76
C LYS A 147 12.12 -16.32 -1.02
N LEU A 148 12.22 -15.69 -2.19
CA LEU A 148 11.35 -14.57 -2.55
C LEU A 148 9.91 -15.03 -2.79
N LYS A 149 9.71 -16.20 -3.40
CA LYS A 149 8.38 -16.79 -3.63
C LYS A 149 7.61 -17.01 -2.34
N LEU A 150 8.30 -17.40 -1.26
CA LEU A 150 7.69 -17.55 0.06
C LEU A 150 7.36 -16.21 0.74
N LEU A 151 8.17 -15.19 0.51
CA LEU A 151 8.08 -13.91 1.23
C LEU A 151 7.26 -12.84 0.51
N CYS A 152 7.28 -12.84 -0.82
CA CYS A 152 6.54 -11.86 -1.63
C CYS A 152 5.10 -12.30 -1.87
N CYS A 153 4.21 -11.33 -2.09
CA CYS A 153 2.93 -11.61 -2.71
C CYS A 153 3.13 -12.32 -4.06
N ASP A 154 2.15 -13.11 -4.47
CA ASP A 154 2.13 -13.69 -5.80
C ASP A 154 1.74 -12.62 -6.83
N PHE A 155 2.75 -11.92 -7.35
CA PHE A 155 2.55 -10.79 -8.23
C PHE A 155 1.77 -11.14 -9.49
N LYS A 156 2.01 -12.32 -10.07
CA LYS A 156 1.33 -12.73 -11.31
C LYS A 156 -0.12 -13.09 -11.09
N MET A 157 -0.42 -13.81 -10.04
CA MET A 157 -1.80 -14.12 -9.66
C MET A 157 -2.55 -12.82 -9.30
N LEU A 158 -1.93 -11.91 -8.54
CA LEU A 158 -2.55 -10.63 -8.20
C LEU A 158 -2.77 -9.73 -9.44
N GLU A 159 -1.87 -9.74 -10.43
CA GLU A 159 -2.09 -9.03 -11.72
C GLU A 159 -3.36 -9.51 -12.42
N GLN A 160 -3.56 -10.84 -12.49
CA GLN A 160 -4.75 -11.43 -13.07
C GLN A 160 -6.00 -10.96 -12.30
N LYS A 161 -6.00 -11.10 -10.97
CA LYS A 161 -7.13 -10.70 -10.13
C LYS A 161 -7.41 -9.20 -10.19
N ALA A 162 -6.38 -8.37 -10.24
CA ALA A 162 -6.53 -6.93 -10.41
C ALA A 162 -7.25 -6.53 -11.72
N LYS A 163 -7.02 -7.26 -12.81
CA LYS A 163 -7.73 -7.05 -14.08
C LYS A 163 -9.20 -7.46 -14.00
N GLU A 164 -9.52 -8.48 -13.21
CA GLU A 164 -10.88 -9.01 -13.00
C GLU A 164 -11.71 -8.14 -12.04
N PHE A 165 -11.09 -7.26 -11.27
CA PHE A 165 -11.78 -6.41 -10.30
C PHE A 165 -12.78 -5.46 -10.97
N SER A 166 -14.00 -5.36 -10.40
CA SER A 166 -15.05 -4.45 -10.84
C SER A 166 -15.80 -3.89 -9.63
N LEU A 167 -15.90 -2.58 -9.54
CA LEU A 167 -16.64 -1.88 -8.48
C LEU A 167 -18.16 -2.17 -8.50
N SER A 168 -18.70 -2.65 -9.61
CA SER A 168 -20.15 -2.89 -9.77
C SER A 168 -20.63 -4.19 -9.11
N LYS A 169 -19.73 -5.15 -8.86
CA LYS A 169 -20.10 -6.44 -8.25
C LYS A 169 -20.35 -6.34 -6.74
N ASP A 170 -19.77 -5.36 -6.05
CA ASP A 170 -19.90 -5.23 -4.59
C ASP A 170 -21.22 -4.56 -4.16
N LYS A 171 -21.87 -3.75 -5.04
CA LYS A 171 -23.19 -3.16 -4.74
C LYS A 171 -24.32 -4.18 -4.61
N LYS A 172 -24.18 -5.38 -5.21
CA LYS A 172 -25.19 -6.45 -5.05
C LYS A 172 -25.09 -7.13 -3.68
N THR A 173 -23.90 -7.25 -3.13
CA THR A 173 -23.68 -7.90 -1.82
C THR A 173 -24.16 -7.01 -0.67
N GLU A 174 -23.93 -5.69 -0.73
CA GLU A 174 -24.42 -4.74 0.27
C GLU A 174 -25.97 -4.68 0.29
N LYS A 175 -26.63 -4.65 -0.88
CA LYS A 175 -28.10 -4.68 -0.96
C LYS A 175 -28.72 -5.98 -0.46
N THR A 176 -28.03 -7.11 -0.60
CA THR A 176 -28.53 -8.40 -0.10
C THR A 176 -28.44 -8.48 1.43
N ILE A 177 -27.37 -7.92 2.02
CA ILE A 177 -27.19 -7.87 3.47
C ILE A 177 -28.20 -6.92 4.12
N GLU A 178 -28.43 -5.72 3.54
CA GLU A 178 -29.43 -4.78 4.03
C GLU A 178 -30.86 -5.34 3.93
N GLN A 179 -31.19 -6.13 2.90
CA GLN A 179 -32.49 -6.76 2.76
C GLN A 179 -32.68 -7.95 3.72
N GLU A 180 -31.61 -8.68 4.04
CA GLU A 180 -31.67 -9.76 5.05
C GLU A 180 -31.79 -9.21 6.49
N GLU A 181 -31.19 -8.05 6.78
CA GLU A 181 -31.32 -7.37 8.08
C GLU A 181 -32.71 -6.72 8.28
N GLU A 182 -33.38 -6.26 7.19
CA GLU A 182 -34.75 -5.76 7.26
C GLU A 182 -35.81 -6.86 7.45
N LEU A 183 -35.53 -8.09 7.00
CA LEU A 183 -36.43 -9.24 7.15
C LEU A 183 -36.39 -9.89 8.54
N VAL A 184 -35.43 -9.53 9.37
CA VAL A 184 -35.22 -10.07 10.74
C VAL A 184 -35.72 -9.08 11.83
N ARG A 185 -36.22 -7.91 11.44
CA ARG A 185 -36.87 -6.93 12.33
C ARG A 185 -38.39 -6.98 12.23
#